data_7a4bad4f2dcf838d9671ab0b590970fc
#
_entry.id   7a4bad4f2dcf838d9671ab0b590970fc
#
_cell.length_a   1.000
_cell.length_b   1.000
_cell.length_c   1.000
_cell.angle_alpha   90.00
_cell.angle_beta   90.00
_cell.angle_gamma   90.00
#
_symmetry.space_group_name_H-M   'P 1'
#
loop_
_entity.id
_entity.type
_entity.pdbx_description
1 polymer ?
#
loop_
_entity_poly.entity_id
_entity_poly.type
_entity_poly.pdbx_seq_one_letter_code
_entity_poly.pdbx_strand_id
1 'polypeptide(L)'
;SPSEETPIYFNRPSEMRAVYLTAGVDFLSDGDLSADKVQGDIDKALQNAKDLSMNSVIVNLTTGGKAIYFGTTAPAVETDFDVLDYLLKKAKEMGFYTYVRYDVLTLPGESGFAPAQEVDNQTVNLLEDSIKRLVTGYQMDGLLLDDYYNPYGEDSYTQYLKHGGGIGYENYMRGLSEMVFSAASPTVRENAPQVQVGMLTEAVWENRPAQPDGSQTSASFTALGTGNADNLSYAQKGLVDFVAVKAFGATTDPAAPFGTVVSWWAEQLSDYDLPFYVVHAADKAVTDNPGWGQYDQMVKQLVAADNVVGFDGSIYNSLGRMLEDPEGSFTKVKEYYSKEINLKHVLTELAVTKPAQTTYSTFEKTVTFMGASDPNVEVTINGERISTDQNGYFTVQRDLAPGENKFVIVHKGRTITYNITRKVVIIKEVKPEGTLTVDGNMKITISAIAYEDANVYAVVGGQTIGMSKVQTEDDST
;
A
#
# COMPACT_ATOMS: atom_id res chain seq x y z
N SER A 1 -2.11 16.25 -39.81
CA SER A 1 -0.98 15.87 -38.97
C SER A 1 -1.47 15.84 -37.55
N PRO A 2 -1.23 14.76 -36.79
CA PRO A 2 -1.47 14.76 -35.34
C PRO A 2 -0.58 15.86 -34.77
N SER A 3 -1.13 16.73 -33.92
CA SER A 3 -0.36 17.64 -33.10
C SER A 3 0.60 16.80 -32.27
N GLU A 4 1.91 16.99 -32.39
CA GLU A 4 2.88 16.46 -31.47
C GLU A 4 2.52 17.07 -30.10
N GLU A 5 1.90 16.28 -29.23
CA GLU A 5 1.70 16.67 -27.83
C GLU A 5 3.08 16.85 -27.22
N THR A 6 3.36 18.03 -26.74
CA THR A 6 4.62 18.32 -26.03
C THR A 6 4.63 17.48 -24.78
N PRO A 7 5.65 16.65 -24.53
CA PRO A 7 5.69 15.82 -23.33
C PRO A 7 5.61 16.70 -22.07
N ILE A 8 4.70 16.37 -21.16
CA ILE A 8 4.59 17.05 -19.88
C ILE A 8 5.69 16.48 -18.97
N TYR A 9 6.59 17.34 -18.52
CA TYR A 9 7.62 16.98 -17.55
C TYR A 9 7.16 17.43 -16.16
N PHE A 10 6.91 16.47 -15.28
CA PHE A 10 6.58 16.74 -13.89
C PHE A 10 7.80 17.18 -13.09
N ASN A 11 7.62 18.17 -12.23
CA ASN A 11 8.62 18.54 -11.23
C ASN A 11 8.53 17.56 -10.07
N ARG A 12 9.43 16.59 -10.01
CA ARG A 12 9.47 15.55 -8.98
C ARG A 12 10.91 15.19 -8.63
N PRO A 13 11.18 14.71 -7.39
CA PRO A 13 12.50 14.21 -7.04
C PRO A 13 12.82 12.91 -7.77
N SER A 14 14.11 12.64 -7.98
CA SER A 14 14.57 11.33 -8.47
C SER A 14 14.32 10.21 -7.45
N GLU A 15 14.35 10.54 -6.16
CA GLU A 15 13.99 9.70 -5.03
C GLU A 15 13.19 10.55 -4.05
N MET A 16 11.96 10.15 -3.75
CA MET A 16 11.11 10.89 -2.81
C MET A 16 11.53 10.59 -1.36
N ARG A 17 11.72 11.66 -0.59
CA ARG A 17 11.88 11.62 0.87
C ARG A 17 10.91 12.64 1.44
N ALA A 18 9.67 12.23 1.58
CA ALA A 18 8.59 13.11 1.97
C ALA A 18 8.18 12.92 3.43
N VAL A 19 7.65 13.96 4.02
CA VAL A 19 7.02 13.91 5.34
C VAL A 19 5.68 14.62 5.32
N TYR A 20 4.71 14.09 6.08
CA TYR A 20 3.45 14.77 6.32
C TYR A 20 3.65 15.95 7.28
N LEU A 21 3.13 17.12 6.87
CA LEU A 21 2.95 18.29 7.71
C LEU A 21 1.46 18.44 8.02
N THR A 22 1.11 18.37 9.28
CA THR A 22 -0.28 18.31 9.74
C THR A 22 -0.67 19.59 10.47
N ALA A 23 -1.64 20.31 9.91
CA ALA A 23 -2.26 21.45 10.56
C ALA A 23 -2.96 21.01 11.87
N GLY A 24 -2.80 21.77 12.92
CA GLY A 24 -3.25 21.42 14.27
C GLY A 24 -2.25 20.57 15.06
N VAL A 25 -1.15 20.13 14.43
CA VAL A 25 -0.06 19.38 15.08
C VAL A 25 1.28 20.07 14.88
N ASP A 26 1.74 20.22 13.65
CA ASP A 26 3.05 20.80 13.33
C ASP A 26 2.99 22.33 13.27
N PHE A 27 1.84 22.88 12.98
CA PHE A 27 1.50 24.32 12.98
C PHE A 27 0.00 24.49 13.28
N LEU A 28 -0.44 25.69 13.66
CA LEU A 28 -1.82 25.95 14.14
C LEU A 28 -2.21 25.08 15.34
N SER A 29 -1.27 24.73 16.22
CA SER A 29 -1.46 23.75 17.29
C SER A 29 -1.88 24.33 18.65
N ASP A 30 -1.69 25.64 18.89
CA ASP A 30 -1.85 26.26 20.22
C ASP A 30 -2.92 27.33 20.30
N GLY A 31 -3.66 27.57 19.21
CA GLY A 31 -4.73 28.57 19.18
C GLY A 31 -4.26 30.02 18.99
N ASP A 32 -2.96 30.31 18.99
CA ASP A 32 -2.42 31.62 18.58
C ASP A 32 -2.35 31.66 17.05
N LEU A 33 -3.29 32.37 16.43
CA LEU A 33 -3.44 32.48 14.98
C LEU A 33 -2.77 33.75 14.42
N SER A 34 -1.94 34.46 15.20
CA SER A 34 -1.17 35.60 14.70
C SER A 34 -0.22 35.16 13.56
N ALA A 35 -0.02 36.04 12.59
CA ALA A 35 0.83 35.75 11.41
C ALA A 35 2.24 35.37 11.86
N ASP A 36 2.86 36.09 12.76
CA ASP A 36 4.21 35.83 13.26
C ASP A 36 4.33 34.43 13.88
N LYS A 37 3.32 33.97 14.63
CA LYS A 37 3.31 32.66 15.27
C LYS A 37 3.14 31.55 14.26
N VAL A 38 2.10 31.64 13.43
CA VAL A 38 1.77 30.57 12.45
C VAL A 38 2.87 30.44 11.40
N GLN A 39 3.38 31.57 10.88
CA GLN A 39 4.50 31.51 9.93
C GLN A 39 5.78 31.00 10.58
N GLY A 40 6.06 31.41 11.81
CA GLY A 40 7.21 30.88 12.57
C GLY A 40 7.14 29.37 12.81
N ASP A 41 5.96 28.83 13.12
CA ASP A 41 5.76 27.38 13.29
C ASP A 41 5.93 26.63 11.96
N ILE A 42 5.40 27.16 10.85
CA ILE A 42 5.60 26.60 9.51
C ILE A 42 7.09 26.58 9.14
N ASP A 43 7.79 27.72 9.32
CA ASP A 43 9.22 27.82 9.02
C ASP A 43 10.04 26.84 9.83
N LYS A 44 9.69 26.66 11.10
CA LYS A 44 10.32 25.66 11.98
C LYS A 44 10.03 24.23 11.54
N ALA A 45 8.79 23.91 11.18
CA ALA A 45 8.42 22.59 10.71
C ALA A 45 9.18 22.23 9.42
N LEU A 46 9.26 23.16 8.46
CA LEU A 46 10.02 22.99 7.23
C LEU A 46 11.52 22.83 7.50
N GLN A 47 12.09 23.63 8.42
CA GLN A 47 13.51 23.47 8.79
C GLN A 47 13.76 22.11 9.43
N ASN A 48 12.90 21.67 10.34
CA ASN A 48 13.00 20.34 10.95
C ASN A 48 12.93 19.21 9.90
N ALA A 49 12.02 19.32 8.91
CA ALA A 49 11.96 18.37 7.81
C ALA A 49 13.27 18.34 7.01
N LYS A 50 13.86 19.50 6.74
CA LYS A 50 15.14 19.61 6.05
C LYS A 50 16.28 18.99 6.85
N ASP A 51 16.32 19.22 8.16
CA ASP A 51 17.32 18.65 9.07
C ASP A 51 17.23 17.12 9.17
N LEU A 52 16.06 16.55 8.89
CA LEU A 52 15.83 15.10 8.75
C LEU A 52 16.12 14.57 7.34
N SER A 53 16.71 15.37 6.45
CA SER A 53 17.04 15.03 5.07
C SER A 53 15.84 14.79 4.15
N MET A 54 14.70 15.36 4.49
CA MET A 54 13.52 15.33 3.61
C MET A 54 13.70 16.31 2.44
N ASN A 55 13.20 15.94 1.26
CA ASN A 55 13.19 16.76 0.06
C ASN A 55 11.77 17.11 -0.42
N SER A 56 10.76 16.54 0.20
CA SER A 56 9.35 16.73 -0.17
C SER A 56 8.49 16.88 1.08
N VAL A 57 7.41 17.65 0.96
CA VAL A 57 6.40 17.79 2.02
C VAL A 57 5.01 17.50 1.45
N ILE A 58 4.18 16.85 2.26
CA ILE A 58 2.77 16.59 1.95
C ILE A 58 1.92 17.26 3.00
N VAL A 59 1.00 18.12 2.58
CA VAL A 59 0.20 18.96 3.47
C VAL A 59 -1.27 18.55 3.39
N ASN A 60 -1.93 18.38 4.54
CA ASN A 60 -3.37 18.25 4.59
C ASN A 60 -4.07 19.62 4.55
N LEU A 61 -5.29 19.67 4.04
CA LEU A 61 -6.01 20.91 3.74
C LEU A 61 -6.85 21.47 4.88
N THR A 62 -6.99 20.72 5.98
CA THR A 62 -7.97 21.04 7.01
C THR A 62 -7.43 20.84 8.42
N THR A 63 -7.96 21.61 9.36
CA THR A 63 -7.82 21.37 10.79
C THR A 63 -9.13 21.72 11.50
N GLY A 64 -9.64 20.82 12.35
CA GLY A 64 -10.91 21.01 13.05
C GLY A 64 -12.10 21.27 12.11
N GLY A 65 -12.11 20.69 10.92
CA GLY A 65 -13.14 20.90 9.88
C GLY A 65 -13.04 22.24 9.14
N LYS A 66 -12.09 23.12 9.49
CA LYS A 66 -11.84 24.39 8.80
C LYS A 66 -10.74 24.24 7.76
N ALA A 67 -10.84 24.96 6.65
CA ALA A 67 -9.81 25.04 5.63
C ALA A 67 -8.59 25.81 6.11
N ILE A 68 -7.40 25.40 5.69
CA ILE A 68 -6.17 26.20 5.87
C ILE A 68 -5.87 27.12 4.68
N TYR A 69 -6.83 27.26 3.77
CA TYR A 69 -6.72 28.04 2.53
C TYR A 69 -8.02 28.81 2.24
N PHE A 70 -7.93 29.82 1.39
CA PHE A 70 -9.05 30.66 1.01
C PHE A 70 -9.71 30.18 -0.29
N GLY A 71 -10.89 30.71 -0.60
CA GLY A 71 -11.59 30.44 -1.86
C GLY A 71 -12.37 29.14 -1.90
N THR A 72 -12.59 28.48 -0.76
CA THR A 72 -13.50 27.35 -0.60
C THR A 72 -14.83 27.78 0.02
N THR A 73 -15.87 26.96 -0.09
CA THR A 73 -17.16 27.19 0.60
C THR A 73 -17.10 26.89 2.10
N ALA A 74 -16.11 26.09 2.53
CA ALA A 74 -15.91 25.82 3.94
C ALA A 74 -15.29 27.01 4.66
N PRO A 75 -15.61 27.21 5.96
CA PRO A 75 -14.94 28.20 6.79
C PRO A 75 -13.41 27.95 6.78
N ALA A 76 -12.65 29.02 6.60
CA ALA A 76 -11.20 28.96 6.79
C ALA A 76 -10.83 29.19 8.25
N VAL A 77 -9.60 28.83 8.63
CA VAL A 77 -8.98 29.25 9.90
C VAL A 77 -8.90 30.78 9.95
N GLU A 78 -9.08 31.35 11.12
CA GLU A 78 -9.21 32.80 11.30
C GLU A 78 -7.84 33.48 11.32
N THR A 79 -7.08 33.35 10.23
CA THR A 79 -5.83 34.04 9.99
C THR A 79 -6.03 35.19 9.00
N ASP A 80 -5.19 36.21 9.07
CA ASP A 80 -5.20 37.37 8.16
C ASP A 80 -4.39 37.11 6.87
N PHE A 81 -3.90 35.89 6.69
CA PHE A 81 -3.19 35.43 5.50
C PHE A 81 -3.59 33.99 5.15
N ASP A 82 -3.36 33.60 3.88
CA ASP A 82 -3.61 32.23 3.41
C ASP A 82 -2.47 31.30 3.84
N VAL A 83 -2.78 30.39 4.77
CA VAL A 83 -1.80 29.50 5.41
C VAL A 83 -1.20 28.53 4.41
N LEU A 84 -2.03 27.95 3.52
CA LEU A 84 -1.55 27.00 2.50
C LEU A 84 -0.63 27.72 1.49
N ASP A 85 -1.02 28.90 1.03
CA ASP A 85 -0.21 29.69 0.09
C ASP A 85 1.17 30.01 0.68
N TYR A 86 1.20 30.48 1.94
CA TYR A 86 2.45 30.74 2.63
C TYR A 86 3.33 29.48 2.74
N LEU A 87 2.74 28.36 3.20
CA LEU A 87 3.47 27.10 3.40
C LEU A 87 4.08 26.60 2.09
N LEU A 88 3.27 26.54 1.02
CA LEU A 88 3.74 26.02 -0.28
C LEU A 88 4.84 26.89 -0.88
N LYS A 89 4.72 28.22 -0.80
CA LYS A 89 5.74 29.16 -1.26
C LYS A 89 7.03 29.01 -0.47
N LYS A 90 6.92 28.97 0.85
CA LYS A 90 8.08 28.83 1.74
C LYS A 90 8.78 27.48 1.56
N ALA A 91 8.04 26.40 1.45
CA ALA A 91 8.60 25.08 1.16
C ALA A 91 9.37 25.08 -0.16
N LYS A 92 8.82 25.68 -1.20
CA LYS A 92 9.46 25.79 -2.50
C LYS A 92 10.74 26.65 -2.46
N GLU A 93 10.72 27.79 -1.73
CA GLU A 93 11.91 28.62 -1.49
C GLU A 93 13.03 27.84 -0.78
N MET A 94 12.67 26.94 0.12
CA MET A 94 13.60 26.06 0.83
C MET A 94 14.05 24.84 -0.01
N GLY A 95 13.55 24.68 -1.24
CA GLY A 95 13.93 23.62 -2.17
C GLY A 95 13.16 22.31 -1.98
N PHE A 96 12.00 22.33 -1.36
CA PHE A 96 11.12 21.17 -1.28
C PHE A 96 10.27 21.00 -2.52
N TYR A 97 9.98 19.76 -2.88
CA TYR A 97 8.84 19.39 -3.70
C TYR A 97 7.58 19.41 -2.83
N THR A 98 6.49 19.91 -3.37
CA THR A 98 5.28 20.21 -2.59
C THR A 98 4.09 19.41 -3.08
N TYR A 99 3.48 18.67 -2.18
CA TYR A 99 2.30 17.86 -2.45
C TYR A 99 1.18 18.23 -1.48
N VAL A 100 -0.04 18.14 -1.97
CA VAL A 100 -1.24 18.38 -1.17
C VAL A 100 -2.05 17.10 -1.16
N ARG A 101 -2.44 16.62 0.04
CA ARG A 101 -3.37 15.50 0.19
C ARG A 101 -4.79 16.02 0.09
N TYR A 102 -5.61 15.35 -0.72
CA TYR A 102 -7.02 15.66 -0.92
C TYR A 102 -7.88 14.41 -0.69
N ASP A 103 -8.78 14.50 0.31
CA ASP A 103 -9.71 13.44 0.64
C ASP A 103 -10.97 13.60 -0.23
N VAL A 104 -11.10 12.78 -1.28
CA VAL A 104 -12.09 12.99 -2.37
C VAL A 104 -13.54 12.84 -1.94
N LEU A 105 -13.82 12.09 -0.87
CA LEU A 105 -15.15 11.96 -0.29
C LEU A 105 -15.42 12.94 0.87
N THR A 106 -14.47 13.81 1.21
CA THR A 106 -14.61 14.84 2.24
C THR A 106 -14.69 16.20 1.57
N LEU A 107 -15.90 16.74 1.49
CA LEU A 107 -16.21 17.91 0.68
C LEU A 107 -16.42 19.18 1.52
N PRO A 108 -16.10 20.36 0.97
CA PRO A 108 -16.32 21.63 1.65
C PRO A 108 -17.82 22.01 1.65
N GLY A 109 -18.32 22.42 2.79
CA GLY A 109 -19.65 22.96 2.97
C GLY A 109 -19.67 24.16 3.93
N GLU A 110 -20.79 24.86 4.06
CA GLU A 110 -20.93 26.06 4.90
C GLU A 110 -20.56 25.82 6.38
N SER A 111 -20.73 24.59 6.87
CA SER A 111 -20.39 24.21 8.25
C SER A 111 -18.98 23.64 8.41
N GLY A 112 -18.22 23.53 7.32
CA GLY A 112 -16.88 22.93 7.29
C GLY A 112 -16.77 21.76 6.32
N PHE A 113 -15.64 21.10 6.34
CA PHE A 113 -15.43 19.87 5.60
C PHE A 113 -16.14 18.69 6.27
N ALA A 114 -16.88 17.93 5.50
CA ALA A 114 -17.63 16.76 5.97
C ALA A 114 -17.64 15.65 4.90
N PRO A 115 -17.79 14.38 5.32
CA PRO A 115 -17.98 13.27 4.39
C PRO A 115 -19.21 13.50 3.50
N ALA A 116 -19.07 13.17 2.22
CA ALA A 116 -20.18 13.25 1.27
C ALA A 116 -21.35 12.36 1.72
N GLN A 117 -22.54 12.93 1.74
CA GLN A 117 -23.76 12.21 2.13
C GLN A 117 -24.34 11.36 0.99
N GLU A 118 -24.08 11.78 -0.23
CA GLU A 118 -24.48 11.08 -1.46
C GLU A 118 -23.35 11.20 -2.48
N VAL A 119 -23.22 10.22 -3.37
CA VAL A 119 -22.30 10.25 -4.51
C VAL A 119 -23.14 10.29 -5.78
N ASP A 120 -23.51 11.49 -6.15
CA ASP A 120 -24.29 11.81 -7.34
C ASP A 120 -23.56 12.84 -8.22
N ASN A 121 -24.18 13.28 -9.28
CA ASN A 121 -23.63 14.28 -10.18
C ASN A 121 -23.36 15.63 -9.46
N GLN A 122 -24.14 15.98 -8.45
CA GLN A 122 -23.93 17.21 -7.69
C GLN A 122 -22.66 17.11 -6.83
N THR A 123 -22.47 15.98 -6.19
CA THR A 123 -21.25 15.67 -5.42
C THR A 123 -20.02 15.68 -6.31
N VAL A 124 -20.11 15.06 -7.50
CA VAL A 124 -19.02 15.05 -8.49
C VAL A 124 -18.68 16.47 -8.94
N ASN A 125 -19.68 17.28 -9.30
CA ASN A 125 -19.47 18.67 -9.70
C ASN A 125 -18.79 19.50 -8.59
N LEU A 126 -19.20 19.30 -7.34
CA LEU A 126 -18.59 19.99 -6.20
C LEU A 126 -17.14 19.57 -5.98
N LEU A 127 -16.84 18.29 -6.16
CA LEU A 127 -15.47 17.77 -6.13
C LEU A 127 -14.60 18.38 -7.23
N GLU A 128 -15.09 18.39 -8.47
CA GLU A 128 -14.40 18.97 -9.61
C GLU A 128 -14.13 20.47 -9.41
N ASP A 129 -15.13 21.24 -8.98
CA ASP A 129 -14.98 22.67 -8.67
C ASP A 129 -13.96 22.92 -7.56
N SER A 130 -13.97 22.10 -6.51
CA SER A 130 -13.03 22.20 -5.39
C SER A 130 -11.60 21.91 -5.85
N ILE A 131 -11.38 20.84 -6.61
CA ILE A 131 -10.07 20.47 -7.14
C ILE A 131 -9.56 21.54 -8.10
N LYS A 132 -10.43 21.99 -9.03
CA LYS A 132 -10.07 23.04 -9.98
C LYS A 132 -9.60 24.32 -9.29
N ARG A 133 -10.33 24.80 -8.27
CA ARG A 133 -9.94 25.98 -7.48
C ARG A 133 -8.59 25.78 -6.80
N LEU A 134 -8.37 24.62 -6.24
CA LEU A 134 -7.14 24.29 -5.52
C LEU A 134 -5.94 24.28 -6.48
N VAL A 135 -5.98 23.54 -7.59
CA VAL A 135 -4.85 23.40 -8.50
C VAL A 135 -4.57 24.63 -9.36
N THR A 136 -5.57 25.50 -9.54
CA THR A 136 -5.38 26.78 -10.25
C THR A 136 -5.00 27.92 -9.32
N GLY A 137 -5.36 27.84 -8.03
CA GLY A 137 -5.11 28.87 -7.03
C GLY A 137 -3.75 28.75 -6.33
N TYR A 138 -3.20 27.53 -6.28
CA TYR A 138 -1.98 27.24 -5.50
C TYR A 138 -0.92 26.56 -6.33
N GLN A 139 0.35 26.89 -6.09
CA GLN A 139 1.49 26.27 -6.76
C GLN A 139 1.92 25.02 -5.97
N MET A 140 1.63 23.85 -6.53
CA MET A 140 2.05 22.56 -6.00
C MET A 140 2.61 21.68 -7.11
N ASP A 141 3.43 20.69 -6.74
CA ASP A 141 3.99 19.73 -7.69
C ASP A 141 3.08 18.51 -7.88
N GLY A 142 2.25 18.19 -6.88
CA GLY A 142 1.29 17.09 -6.97
C GLY A 142 0.11 17.20 -6.02
N LEU A 143 -1.00 16.59 -6.44
CA LEU A 143 -2.22 16.38 -5.66
C LEU A 143 -2.36 14.89 -5.36
N LEU A 144 -2.30 14.50 -4.09
CA LEU A 144 -2.37 13.13 -3.62
C LEU A 144 -3.80 12.82 -3.18
N LEU A 145 -4.52 12.00 -3.95
CA LEU A 145 -5.91 11.66 -3.72
C LEU A 145 -6.03 10.49 -2.71
N ASP A 146 -6.85 10.67 -1.68
CA ASP A 146 -7.16 9.68 -0.65
C ASP A 146 -8.68 9.66 -0.35
N ASP A 147 -9.10 8.80 0.57
CA ASP A 147 -10.48 8.73 1.10
C ASP A 147 -11.54 8.52 0.01
N TYR A 148 -11.30 7.57 -0.89
CA TYR A 148 -12.22 7.16 -1.96
C TYR A 148 -12.89 5.80 -1.69
N TYR A 149 -12.68 5.26 -0.49
CA TYR A 149 -13.21 3.96 -0.07
C TYR A 149 -14.62 4.08 0.51
N ASN A 150 -15.41 3.05 0.33
CA ASN A 150 -16.73 2.90 0.95
C ASN A 150 -17.60 4.16 0.90
N PRO A 151 -17.96 4.68 -0.30
CA PRO A 151 -18.91 5.79 -0.39
C PRO A 151 -20.16 5.50 0.45
N TYR A 152 -20.64 6.50 1.18
CA TYR A 152 -21.75 6.44 2.15
C TYR A 152 -21.46 5.72 3.49
N GLY A 153 -20.32 5.10 3.72
CA GLY A 153 -20.01 4.42 4.97
C GLY A 153 -21.11 3.43 5.40
N GLU A 154 -21.69 3.61 6.58
CA GLU A 154 -22.73 2.70 7.14
C GLU A 154 -24.05 2.73 6.37
N ASP A 155 -24.36 3.81 5.66
CA ASP A 155 -25.60 3.95 4.86
C ASP A 155 -25.51 3.31 3.47
N SER A 156 -24.36 2.79 3.10
CA SER A 156 -24.08 2.27 1.76
C SER A 156 -25.08 1.25 1.24
N TYR A 157 -25.51 0.31 2.10
CA TYR A 157 -26.49 -0.70 1.70
C TYR A 157 -27.90 -0.11 1.48
N THR A 158 -28.30 0.88 2.26
CA THR A 158 -29.56 1.60 2.08
C THR A 158 -29.56 2.36 0.75
N GLN A 159 -28.46 3.00 0.40
CA GLN A 159 -28.31 3.69 -0.88
C GLN A 159 -28.30 2.71 -2.06
N TYR A 160 -27.63 1.58 -1.90
CA TYR A 160 -27.68 0.50 -2.90
C TYR A 160 -29.11 0.01 -3.17
N LEU A 161 -29.92 -0.23 -2.14
CA LEU A 161 -31.30 -0.65 -2.31
C LEU A 161 -32.16 0.37 -3.07
N LYS A 162 -31.83 1.65 -2.95
CA LYS A 162 -32.54 2.74 -3.66
C LYS A 162 -32.05 2.91 -5.11
N HIS A 163 -30.74 2.76 -5.36
CA HIS A 163 -30.09 3.24 -6.58
C HIS A 163 -29.29 2.15 -7.32
N GLY A 164 -29.14 0.96 -6.77
CA GLY A 164 -28.29 -0.10 -7.32
C GLY A 164 -28.70 -0.68 -8.68
N GLY A 165 -29.93 -0.42 -9.13
CA GLY A 165 -30.37 -0.68 -10.50
C GLY A 165 -30.25 -2.13 -10.98
N GLY A 166 -30.21 -3.12 -10.05
CA GLY A 166 -30.11 -4.55 -10.38
C GLY A 166 -28.67 -5.06 -10.58
N ILE A 167 -27.64 -4.22 -10.42
CA ILE A 167 -26.25 -4.67 -10.32
C ILE A 167 -25.96 -5.13 -8.90
N GLY A 168 -24.91 -5.97 -8.72
CA GLY A 168 -24.52 -6.44 -7.39
C GLY A 168 -23.98 -5.29 -6.51
N TYR A 169 -24.18 -5.42 -5.18
CA TYR A 169 -23.77 -4.40 -4.20
C TYR A 169 -22.30 -3.97 -4.35
N GLU A 170 -21.40 -4.91 -4.43
CA GLU A 170 -19.95 -4.61 -4.55
C GLU A 170 -19.65 -3.84 -5.85
N ASN A 171 -20.24 -4.24 -6.97
CA ASN A 171 -20.06 -3.55 -8.25
C ASN A 171 -20.64 -2.13 -8.23
N TYR A 172 -21.78 -1.93 -7.55
CA TYR A 172 -22.35 -0.61 -7.34
C TYR A 172 -21.40 0.28 -6.55
N MET A 173 -20.90 -0.20 -5.42
CA MET A 173 -20.00 0.55 -4.55
C MET A 173 -18.66 0.85 -5.23
N ARG A 174 -18.08 -0.12 -5.93
CA ARG A 174 -16.85 0.07 -6.72
C ARG A 174 -17.06 1.10 -7.84
N GLY A 175 -18.24 1.07 -8.48
CA GLY A 175 -18.60 2.06 -9.50
C GLY A 175 -18.68 3.49 -8.94
N LEU A 176 -19.17 3.68 -7.72
CA LEU A 176 -19.18 4.98 -7.05
C LEU A 176 -17.76 5.46 -6.69
N SER A 177 -16.93 4.58 -6.14
CA SER A 177 -15.51 4.90 -5.85
C SER A 177 -14.74 5.28 -7.12
N GLU A 178 -14.93 4.53 -8.21
CA GLU A 178 -14.33 4.85 -9.50
C GLU A 178 -14.85 6.18 -10.07
N MET A 179 -16.14 6.47 -9.92
CA MET A 179 -16.76 7.70 -10.42
C MET A 179 -16.11 8.95 -9.81
N VAL A 180 -15.94 8.99 -8.48
CA VAL A 180 -15.32 10.13 -7.81
C VAL A 180 -13.84 10.24 -8.17
N PHE A 181 -13.12 9.14 -8.23
CA PHE A 181 -11.69 9.13 -8.58
C PHE A 181 -11.48 9.56 -10.05
N SER A 182 -12.32 9.06 -10.96
CA SER A 182 -12.28 9.39 -12.38
C SER A 182 -12.69 10.84 -12.68
N ALA A 183 -13.43 11.49 -11.79
CA ALA A 183 -13.73 12.91 -11.92
C ALA A 183 -12.52 13.77 -11.49
N ALA A 184 -11.84 13.39 -10.43
CA ALA A 184 -10.73 14.16 -9.88
C ALA A 184 -9.53 14.28 -10.85
N SER A 185 -9.10 13.16 -11.43
CA SER A 185 -7.91 13.11 -12.27
C SER A 185 -8.00 13.98 -13.55
N PRO A 186 -9.04 13.87 -14.40
CA PRO A 186 -9.19 14.74 -15.57
C PRO A 186 -9.25 16.22 -15.20
N THR A 187 -9.93 16.56 -14.09
CA THR A 187 -10.04 17.93 -13.60
C THR A 187 -8.66 18.56 -13.37
N VAL A 188 -7.74 17.80 -12.73
CA VAL A 188 -6.35 18.28 -12.55
C VAL A 188 -5.67 18.45 -13.91
N ARG A 189 -5.72 17.44 -14.78
CA ARG A 189 -5.04 17.45 -16.07
C ARG A 189 -5.48 18.57 -17.00
N GLU A 190 -6.78 18.88 -16.99
CA GLU A 190 -7.35 19.95 -17.82
C GLU A 190 -7.01 21.35 -17.30
N ASN A 191 -6.89 21.53 -15.98
CA ASN A 191 -6.74 22.84 -15.36
C ASN A 191 -5.30 23.15 -14.90
N ALA A 192 -4.50 22.13 -14.61
CA ALA A 192 -3.12 22.26 -14.15
C ALA A 192 -2.28 21.04 -14.59
N PRO A 193 -2.00 20.87 -15.89
CA PRO A 193 -1.34 19.68 -16.44
C PRO A 193 0.05 19.41 -15.86
N GLN A 194 0.69 20.43 -15.28
CA GLN A 194 1.99 20.31 -14.62
C GLN A 194 1.92 19.71 -13.20
N VAL A 195 0.71 19.58 -12.62
CA VAL A 195 0.49 18.97 -11.29
C VAL A 195 0.28 17.48 -11.45
N GLN A 196 1.11 16.68 -10.77
CA GLN A 196 0.94 15.22 -10.74
C GLN A 196 -0.32 14.83 -9.97
N VAL A 197 -1.03 13.85 -10.48
CA VAL A 197 -2.12 13.18 -9.75
C VAL A 197 -1.57 11.94 -9.10
N GLY A 198 -1.51 11.90 -7.77
CA GLY A 198 -1.11 10.73 -7.00
C GLY A 198 -2.30 9.99 -6.42
N MET A 199 -2.14 8.69 -6.24
CA MET A 199 -3.07 7.86 -5.49
C MET A 199 -2.43 7.41 -4.19
N LEU A 200 -3.05 7.74 -3.07
CA LEU A 200 -2.72 7.15 -1.79
C LEU A 200 -3.59 5.90 -1.59
N THR A 201 -2.97 4.77 -1.34
CA THR A 201 -3.70 3.50 -1.21
C THR A 201 -3.39 2.80 0.10
N GLU A 202 -4.35 2.01 0.59
CA GLU A 202 -4.13 1.09 1.69
C GLU A 202 -3.13 -0.01 1.30
N ALA A 203 -2.54 -0.66 2.31
CA ALA A 203 -1.48 -1.65 2.12
C ALA A 203 -1.87 -2.79 1.19
N VAL A 204 -3.09 -3.31 1.33
CA VAL A 204 -3.53 -4.54 0.67
C VAL A 204 -4.66 -4.25 -0.30
N TRP A 205 -4.41 -4.49 -1.60
CA TRP A 205 -5.48 -4.44 -2.60
C TRP A 205 -6.50 -5.54 -2.35
N GLU A 206 -6.05 -6.80 -2.31
CA GLU A 206 -6.85 -7.94 -1.84
C GLU A 206 -5.93 -9.06 -1.33
N ASN A 207 -6.43 -9.87 -0.41
CA ASN A 207 -5.74 -11.06 0.07
C ASN A 207 -5.83 -12.18 -0.97
N ARG A 208 -4.73 -12.89 -1.22
CA ARG A 208 -4.70 -13.99 -2.19
C ARG A 208 -5.75 -15.10 -1.97
N PRO A 209 -6.10 -15.49 -0.73
CA PRO A 209 -7.17 -16.47 -0.52
C PRO A 209 -8.54 -16.04 -1.04
N ALA A 210 -8.81 -14.72 -1.11
CA ALA A 210 -10.05 -14.17 -1.65
C ALA A 210 -9.96 -13.90 -3.16
N GLN A 211 -8.76 -13.51 -3.64
CA GLN A 211 -8.50 -13.19 -5.04
C GLN A 211 -7.14 -13.77 -5.48
N PRO A 212 -7.07 -14.59 -6.53
CA PRO A 212 -5.81 -15.24 -6.97
C PRO A 212 -4.66 -14.26 -7.23
N ASP A 213 -4.96 -13.07 -7.76
CA ASP A 213 -3.98 -12.02 -8.05
C ASP A 213 -3.63 -11.16 -6.82
N GLY A 214 -4.25 -11.41 -5.68
CA GLY A 214 -4.02 -10.70 -4.43
C GLY A 214 -2.65 -10.99 -3.82
N SER A 215 -2.28 -10.19 -2.81
CA SER A 215 -1.04 -10.38 -2.05
C SER A 215 -1.13 -11.53 -1.04
N GLN A 216 0.03 -12.09 -0.66
CA GLN A 216 0.16 -13.12 0.38
C GLN A 216 -0.04 -12.51 1.77
N THR A 217 -1.24 -12.02 2.02
CA THR A 217 -1.63 -11.31 3.25
C THR A 217 -2.90 -11.89 3.85
N SER A 218 -3.23 -11.46 5.06
CA SER A 218 -4.48 -11.77 5.76
C SER A 218 -5.05 -10.51 6.45
N ALA A 219 -4.92 -9.38 5.78
CA ALA A 219 -5.40 -8.10 6.28
C ALA A 219 -6.92 -8.11 6.46
N SER A 220 -7.41 -7.47 7.51
CA SER A 220 -8.85 -7.30 7.76
C SER A 220 -9.48 -6.24 6.84
N PHE A 221 -8.69 -5.26 6.42
CA PHE A 221 -9.10 -4.27 5.42
C PHE A 221 -8.33 -4.50 4.12
N THR A 222 -9.06 -4.58 3.01
CA THR A 222 -8.54 -4.65 1.64
C THR A 222 -9.24 -3.60 0.78
N ALA A 223 -8.52 -2.99 -0.15
CA ALA A 223 -9.08 -1.95 -1.00
C ALA A 223 -10.24 -2.47 -1.83
N LEU A 224 -10.05 -3.61 -2.50
CA LEU A 224 -11.04 -4.22 -3.38
C LEU A 224 -12.25 -4.79 -2.62
N GLY A 225 -12.00 -5.56 -1.56
CA GLY A 225 -13.04 -6.27 -0.81
C GLY A 225 -13.75 -5.34 0.17
N THR A 226 -13.11 -5.05 1.30
CA THR A 226 -13.74 -4.26 2.37
C THR A 226 -13.85 -2.77 2.04
N GLY A 227 -12.93 -2.22 1.25
CA GLY A 227 -12.92 -0.82 0.82
C GLY A 227 -13.81 -0.52 -0.38
N ASN A 228 -14.30 -1.53 -1.08
CA ASN A 228 -15.10 -1.38 -2.29
C ASN A 228 -14.46 -0.44 -3.35
N ALA A 229 -13.15 -0.50 -3.51
CA ALA A 229 -12.41 0.29 -4.48
C ALA A 229 -11.38 -0.58 -5.22
N ASP A 230 -11.54 -0.73 -6.53
CA ASP A 230 -10.56 -1.41 -7.38
C ASP A 230 -9.47 -0.43 -7.82
N ASN A 231 -8.73 0.07 -6.83
CA ASN A 231 -7.75 1.12 -7.03
C ASN A 231 -6.53 0.69 -7.86
N LEU A 232 -6.22 -0.60 -7.93
CA LEU A 232 -5.21 -1.11 -8.86
C LEU A 232 -5.62 -0.79 -10.30
N SER A 233 -6.91 -0.96 -10.64
CA SER A 233 -7.42 -0.63 -11.97
C SER A 233 -7.30 0.86 -12.30
N TYR A 234 -7.35 1.75 -11.31
CA TYR A 234 -7.19 3.20 -11.55
C TYR A 234 -5.78 3.54 -12.04
N ALA A 235 -4.76 2.91 -11.44
CA ALA A 235 -3.38 3.01 -11.91
C ALA A 235 -3.23 2.43 -13.33
N GLN A 236 -3.78 1.24 -13.57
CA GLN A 236 -3.73 0.56 -14.87
C GLN A 236 -4.45 1.32 -16.00
N LYS A 237 -5.52 2.04 -15.67
CA LYS A 237 -6.25 2.92 -16.62
C LYS A 237 -5.55 4.26 -16.87
N GLY A 238 -4.43 4.52 -16.22
CA GLY A 238 -3.68 5.76 -16.36
C GLY A 238 -4.37 6.97 -15.72
N LEU A 239 -5.19 6.75 -14.68
CA LEU A 239 -5.84 7.84 -13.94
C LEU A 239 -4.89 8.55 -12.97
N VAL A 240 -3.69 8.02 -12.76
CA VAL A 240 -2.70 8.56 -11.84
C VAL A 240 -1.33 8.65 -12.49
N ASP A 241 -0.49 9.51 -11.93
CA ASP A 241 0.89 9.75 -12.35
C ASP A 241 1.90 9.14 -11.36
N PHE A 242 1.45 8.72 -10.18
CA PHE A 242 2.21 7.95 -9.20
C PHE A 242 1.30 7.26 -8.17
N VAL A 243 1.84 6.26 -7.49
CA VAL A 243 1.14 5.53 -6.43
C VAL A 243 1.95 5.60 -5.14
N ALA A 244 1.28 5.89 -4.02
CA ALA A 244 1.85 5.88 -2.67
C ALA A 244 1.08 4.87 -1.81
N VAL A 245 1.76 3.87 -1.28
CA VAL A 245 1.16 2.75 -0.53
C VAL A 245 1.39 2.92 0.97
N LYS A 246 0.32 2.90 1.76
CA LYS A 246 0.37 2.92 3.23
C LYS A 246 0.85 1.57 3.77
N ALA A 247 2.14 1.28 3.66
CA ALA A 247 2.73 0.05 4.17
C ALA A 247 2.95 0.13 5.69
N PHE A 248 1.85 0.18 6.45
CA PHE A 248 1.82 0.44 7.89
C PHE A 248 2.10 -0.81 8.76
N GLY A 249 2.41 -1.93 8.17
CA GLY A 249 2.87 -3.12 8.85
C GLY A 249 4.36 -3.06 9.19
N ALA A 250 4.76 -3.61 10.32
CA ALA A 250 6.17 -3.87 10.59
C ALA A 250 6.74 -4.91 9.60
N THR A 251 8.05 -5.06 9.54
CA THR A 251 8.67 -6.12 8.71
C THR A 251 8.25 -7.52 9.11
N THR A 252 7.79 -7.68 10.35
CA THR A 252 7.30 -8.93 10.94
C THR A 252 5.80 -8.95 11.20
N ASP A 253 5.03 -8.01 10.62
CA ASP A 253 3.58 -7.97 10.79
C ASP A 253 2.94 -9.28 10.31
N PRO A 254 2.08 -9.93 11.14
CA PRO A 254 1.52 -11.24 10.79
C PRO A 254 0.46 -11.17 9.70
N ALA A 255 -0.20 -10.03 9.52
CA ALA A 255 -1.32 -9.88 8.58
C ALA A 255 -0.89 -9.25 7.25
N ALA A 256 -0.08 -8.21 7.31
CA ALA A 256 0.39 -7.47 6.12
C ALA A 256 1.86 -7.05 6.32
N PRO A 257 2.80 -8.01 6.22
CA PRO A 257 4.22 -7.72 6.40
C PRO A 257 4.71 -6.69 5.38
N PHE A 258 5.49 -5.72 5.85
CA PHE A 258 5.98 -4.61 5.02
C PHE A 258 6.56 -5.07 3.67
N GLY A 259 7.50 -6.01 3.70
CA GLY A 259 8.16 -6.48 2.47
C GLY A 259 7.21 -7.17 1.49
N THR A 260 6.22 -7.92 1.98
CA THR A 260 5.19 -8.56 1.15
C THR A 260 4.32 -7.52 0.43
N VAL A 261 3.90 -6.49 1.17
CA VAL A 261 3.09 -5.39 0.61
C VAL A 261 3.86 -4.64 -0.46
N VAL A 262 5.08 -4.20 -0.15
CA VAL A 262 5.89 -3.39 -1.06
C VAL A 262 6.26 -4.16 -2.33
N SER A 263 6.67 -5.42 -2.20
CA SER A 263 7.01 -6.25 -3.35
C SER A 263 5.81 -6.53 -4.24
N TRP A 264 4.63 -6.78 -3.66
CA TRP A 264 3.43 -7.02 -4.45
C TRP A 264 3.02 -5.80 -5.27
N TRP A 265 2.97 -4.61 -4.65
CA TRP A 265 2.62 -3.38 -5.36
C TRP A 265 3.63 -3.04 -6.46
N ALA A 266 4.92 -3.18 -6.20
CA ALA A 266 5.96 -2.95 -7.20
C ALA A 266 5.81 -3.91 -8.41
N GLU A 267 5.47 -5.18 -8.16
CA GLU A 267 5.20 -6.16 -9.21
C GLU A 267 3.97 -5.77 -10.06
N GLN A 268 2.87 -5.35 -9.39
CA GLN A 268 1.65 -4.95 -10.11
C GLN A 268 1.81 -3.67 -10.94
N LEU A 269 2.72 -2.78 -10.55
CA LEU A 269 2.95 -1.50 -11.22
C LEU A 269 4.10 -1.56 -12.24
N SER A 270 4.83 -2.66 -12.34
CA SER A 270 6.06 -2.78 -13.14
C SER A 270 5.88 -2.48 -14.64
N ASP A 271 4.69 -2.73 -15.18
CA ASP A 271 4.40 -2.54 -16.60
C ASP A 271 3.88 -1.13 -16.95
N TYR A 272 3.71 -0.25 -15.96
CA TYR A 272 3.00 1.03 -16.14
C TYR A 272 3.88 2.28 -16.06
N ASP A 273 5.18 2.14 -15.84
CA ASP A 273 6.13 3.27 -15.68
C ASP A 273 5.64 4.35 -14.70
N LEU A 274 5.00 3.91 -13.62
CA LEU A 274 4.48 4.77 -12.56
C LEU A 274 5.45 4.84 -11.40
N PRO A 275 5.87 6.03 -10.95
CA PRO A 275 6.59 6.17 -9.69
C PRO A 275 5.83 5.52 -8.55
N PHE A 276 6.54 4.73 -7.76
CA PHE A 276 6.01 3.98 -6.64
C PHE A 276 6.68 4.41 -5.33
N TYR A 277 5.88 4.94 -4.42
CA TYR A 277 6.32 5.42 -3.12
C TYR A 277 5.70 4.59 -2.01
N VAL A 278 6.41 4.51 -0.88
CA VAL A 278 5.94 3.79 0.32
C VAL A 278 5.74 4.78 1.46
N VAL A 279 4.57 4.73 2.09
CA VAL A 279 4.27 5.50 3.30
C VAL A 279 4.57 4.65 4.52
N HIS A 280 5.51 5.10 5.34
CA HIS A 280 5.90 4.47 6.58
C HIS A 280 5.09 5.05 7.75
N ALA A 281 4.62 4.18 8.65
CA ALA A 281 3.91 4.58 9.86
C ALA A 281 4.89 5.00 10.95
N ALA A 282 5.49 6.18 10.82
CA ALA A 282 6.41 6.72 11.80
C ALA A 282 5.79 6.87 13.19
N ASP A 283 4.49 7.13 13.27
CA ASP A 283 3.70 7.24 14.49
C ASP A 283 3.61 5.93 15.30
N LYS A 284 3.86 4.77 14.66
CA LYS A 284 3.94 3.48 15.33
C LYS A 284 5.31 3.16 15.94
N ALA A 285 6.33 3.95 15.65
CA ALA A 285 7.68 3.78 16.19
C ALA A 285 7.74 4.21 17.66
N VAL A 286 7.14 3.42 18.54
CA VAL A 286 7.10 3.60 20.00
C VAL A 286 7.59 2.33 20.71
N THR A 287 8.24 2.48 21.84
CA THR A 287 8.98 1.43 22.54
C THR A 287 8.11 0.23 22.98
N ASP A 288 6.84 0.50 23.30
CA ASP A 288 5.88 -0.51 23.77
C ASP A 288 5.06 -1.18 22.67
N ASN A 289 5.35 -0.84 21.40
CA ASN A 289 4.69 -1.45 20.25
C ASN A 289 5.51 -2.64 19.72
N PRO A 290 5.05 -3.89 19.88
CA PRO A 290 5.79 -5.06 19.41
C PRO A 290 6.09 -5.00 17.90
N GLY A 291 7.35 -5.24 17.54
CA GLY A 291 7.82 -5.14 16.16
C GLY A 291 8.15 -3.72 15.70
N TRP A 292 7.71 -2.70 16.42
CA TRP A 292 7.93 -1.29 16.13
C TRP A 292 8.85 -0.58 17.14
N GLY A 293 8.89 -1.05 18.38
CA GLY A 293 9.68 -0.47 19.47
C GLY A 293 11.18 -0.71 19.37
N GLN A 294 11.66 -1.30 18.27
CA GLN A 294 13.08 -1.47 18.01
C GLN A 294 13.57 -0.31 17.14
N TYR A 295 14.61 0.35 17.61
CA TYR A 295 15.21 1.53 16.97
C TYR A 295 15.63 1.35 15.50
N ASP A 296 15.70 0.14 15.00
CA ASP A 296 16.11 -0.20 13.65
C ASP A 296 14.96 -0.52 12.68
N GLN A 297 13.69 -0.52 13.17
CA GLN A 297 12.54 -0.90 12.33
C GLN A 297 12.39 0.01 11.11
N MET A 298 12.54 1.33 11.25
CA MET A 298 12.46 2.26 10.13
C MET A 298 13.58 2.02 9.11
N VAL A 299 14.81 1.82 9.57
CA VAL A 299 15.93 1.52 8.66
C VAL A 299 15.76 0.15 8.02
N LYS A 300 15.26 -0.86 8.73
CA LYS A 300 14.92 -2.17 8.14
C LYS A 300 13.90 -2.04 7.02
N GLN A 301 12.88 -1.19 7.19
CA GLN A 301 11.90 -0.93 6.14
C GLN A 301 12.54 -0.23 4.93
N LEU A 302 13.42 0.75 5.14
CA LEU A 302 14.15 1.41 4.06
C LEU A 302 15.02 0.42 3.27
N VAL A 303 15.81 -0.38 3.96
CA VAL A 303 16.63 -1.43 3.32
C VAL A 303 15.76 -2.43 2.56
N ALA A 304 14.61 -2.81 3.14
CA ALA A 304 13.68 -3.71 2.47
C ALA A 304 13.08 -3.10 1.20
N ALA A 305 12.72 -1.81 1.24
CA ALA A 305 12.17 -1.09 0.09
C ALA A 305 13.21 -0.86 -1.01
N ASP A 306 14.42 -0.45 -0.65
CA ASP A 306 15.52 -0.22 -1.60
C ASP A 306 15.93 -1.48 -2.39
N ASN A 307 15.59 -2.66 -1.87
CA ASN A 307 15.80 -3.93 -2.57
C ASN A 307 14.68 -4.28 -3.56
N VAL A 308 13.62 -3.47 -3.62
CA VAL A 308 12.50 -3.70 -4.52
C VAL A 308 12.65 -2.87 -5.78
N VAL A 309 12.76 -3.52 -6.93
CA VAL A 309 12.79 -2.84 -8.23
C VAL A 309 11.48 -2.08 -8.43
N GLY A 310 11.57 -0.81 -8.79
CA GLY A 310 10.43 0.08 -8.96
C GLY A 310 10.05 0.87 -7.71
N PHE A 311 10.81 0.75 -6.62
CA PHE A 311 10.68 1.65 -5.47
C PHE A 311 11.37 2.98 -5.75
N ASP A 312 10.65 4.10 -5.61
CA ASP A 312 11.11 5.45 -5.97
C ASP A 312 11.17 6.40 -4.75
N GLY A 313 10.91 5.90 -3.56
CA GLY A 313 11.10 6.69 -2.35
C GLY A 313 10.07 6.49 -1.24
N SER A 314 10.32 7.18 -0.15
CA SER A 314 9.61 7.05 1.14
C SER A 314 8.85 8.29 1.51
N ILE A 315 7.73 8.09 2.19
CA ILE A 315 6.89 9.12 2.80
C ILE A 315 6.72 8.75 4.28
N TYR A 316 6.93 9.68 5.20
CA TYR A 316 6.81 9.45 6.64
C TYR A 316 5.57 10.13 7.21
N ASN A 317 4.75 9.37 7.89
CA ASN A 317 3.59 9.85 8.63
C ASN A 317 3.89 9.70 10.13
N SER A 318 4.23 10.77 10.85
CA SER A 318 4.29 12.17 10.52
C SER A 318 5.57 12.84 11.08
N LEU A 319 5.78 14.15 10.79
CA LEU A 319 6.94 14.91 11.27
C LEU A 319 7.06 14.90 12.79
N GLY A 320 5.96 15.12 13.51
CA GLY A 320 5.97 15.18 14.97
C GLY A 320 6.61 13.95 15.61
N ARG A 321 6.29 12.76 15.15
CA ARG A 321 6.90 11.50 15.64
C ARG A 321 8.38 11.40 15.28
N MET A 322 8.74 11.83 14.09
CA MET A 322 10.15 11.80 13.67
C MET A 322 11.00 12.71 14.57
N LEU A 323 10.45 13.82 15.02
CA LEU A 323 11.15 14.76 15.94
C LEU A 323 11.28 14.23 17.37
N GLU A 324 10.35 13.38 17.82
CA GLU A 324 10.47 12.70 19.11
C GLU A 324 11.61 11.66 19.10
N ASP A 325 11.96 11.19 17.93
CA ASP A 325 13.09 10.28 17.66
C ASP A 325 13.21 9.11 18.65
N PRO A 326 12.16 8.29 18.83
CA PRO A 326 12.16 7.23 19.84
C PRO A 326 13.34 6.29 19.62
N GLU A 327 14.20 6.18 20.64
CA GLU A 327 15.42 5.35 20.62
C GLU A 327 16.40 5.61 19.46
N GLY A 328 16.40 6.81 18.89
CA GLY A 328 17.25 7.18 17.76
C GLY A 328 16.81 6.60 16.42
N SER A 329 15.54 6.17 16.29
CA SER A 329 15.00 5.57 15.06
C SER A 329 15.14 6.48 13.85
N PHE A 330 14.86 7.75 13.99
CA PHE A 330 14.89 8.72 12.90
C PHE A 330 16.26 9.39 12.73
N THR A 331 17.08 9.45 13.77
CA THR A 331 18.51 9.72 13.64
C THR A 331 19.15 8.71 12.68
N LYS A 332 18.83 7.42 12.80
CA LYS A 332 19.31 6.38 11.88
C LYS A 332 18.75 6.53 10.46
N VAL A 333 17.51 6.94 10.30
CA VAL A 333 16.92 7.27 8.98
C VAL A 333 17.71 8.41 8.32
N LYS A 334 17.99 9.48 9.07
CA LYS A 334 18.82 10.60 8.59
C LYS A 334 20.22 10.16 8.18
N GLU A 335 20.87 9.36 9.01
CA GLU A 335 22.18 8.77 8.70
C GLU A 335 22.11 7.91 7.42
N TYR A 336 21.06 7.10 7.25
CA TYR A 336 20.85 6.30 6.05
C TYR A 336 20.79 7.18 4.79
N TYR A 337 20.05 8.29 4.83
CA TYR A 337 19.95 9.21 3.69
C TYR A 337 21.22 10.02 3.45
N SER A 338 22.01 10.30 4.47
CA SER A 338 23.30 10.96 4.31
C SER A 338 24.40 10.04 3.77
N LYS A 339 24.11 8.75 3.61
CA LYS A 339 25.08 7.68 3.27
C LYS A 339 26.24 7.59 4.28
N GLU A 340 26.11 8.19 5.43
CA GLU A 340 27.04 8.08 6.55
C GLU A 340 26.80 6.82 7.38
N ILE A 341 25.64 6.16 7.19
CA ILE A 341 25.47 4.83 7.76
C ILE A 341 26.55 3.94 7.16
N ASN A 342 27.29 3.38 8.06
CA ASN A 342 28.11 2.23 7.74
C ASN A 342 27.12 1.11 7.33
N LEU A 343 26.77 1.07 6.05
CA LEU A 343 25.91 0.02 5.46
C LEU A 343 26.42 -1.37 5.85
N LYS A 344 27.74 -1.51 6.15
CA LYS A 344 28.27 -2.72 6.74
C LYS A 344 27.56 -3.12 8.03
N HIS A 345 27.09 -2.20 8.86
CA HIS A 345 26.42 -2.56 10.12
C HIS A 345 24.96 -2.96 9.92
N VAL A 346 24.26 -2.35 8.97
CA VAL A 346 22.89 -2.73 8.58
C VAL A 346 22.91 -3.96 7.68
N LEU A 347 23.89 -4.06 6.76
CA LEU A 347 24.09 -5.19 5.84
C LEU A 347 24.87 -6.36 6.47
N THR A 348 25.48 -6.20 7.65
CA THR A 348 26.16 -7.30 8.36
C THR A 348 25.18 -8.22 9.09
N GLU A 349 23.97 -7.76 9.32
CA GLU A 349 22.91 -8.62 9.85
C GLU A 349 22.09 -9.20 8.70
N LEU A 350 21.86 -10.50 8.75
CA LEU A 350 20.97 -11.16 7.81
C LEU A 350 19.56 -10.52 7.91
N ALA A 351 19.11 -9.90 6.84
CA ALA A 351 17.76 -9.41 6.68
C ALA A 351 17.09 -10.17 5.55
N VAL A 352 16.00 -10.88 5.86
CA VAL A 352 15.16 -11.53 4.84
C VAL A 352 13.89 -10.70 4.69
N THR A 353 13.70 -10.14 3.51
CA THR A 353 12.59 -9.24 3.19
C THR A 353 11.39 -9.96 2.56
N LYS A 354 11.65 -11.12 1.94
CA LYS A 354 10.62 -11.99 1.37
C LYS A 354 10.98 -13.45 1.65
N PRO A 355 10.06 -14.29 2.13
CA PRO A 355 8.77 -13.92 2.70
C PRO A 355 8.94 -13.13 3.99
N ALA A 356 8.06 -12.16 4.25
CA ALA A 356 8.12 -11.38 5.48
C ALA A 356 7.67 -12.16 6.72
N GLN A 357 6.74 -13.13 6.55
CA GLN A 357 6.33 -14.05 7.61
C GLN A 357 7.20 -15.29 7.62
N THR A 358 7.65 -15.67 8.80
CA THR A 358 8.42 -16.92 8.99
C THR A 358 7.55 -18.16 9.11
N THR A 359 6.24 -17.99 9.35
CA THR A 359 5.28 -19.11 9.44
C THR A 359 3.98 -18.70 8.76
N TYR A 360 3.61 -19.40 7.69
CA TYR A 360 2.38 -19.17 6.95
C TYR A 360 1.99 -20.37 6.09
N SER A 361 0.76 -20.32 5.56
CA SER A 361 0.26 -21.32 4.59
C SER A 361 0.06 -20.67 3.21
N THR A 362 0.33 -21.43 2.15
CA THR A 362 0.17 -20.98 0.76
C THR A 362 -0.29 -22.11 -0.13
N PHE A 363 -0.86 -21.80 -1.28
CA PHE A 363 -1.14 -22.74 -2.38
C PHE A 363 -0.02 -22.76 -3.43
N GLU A 364 0.95 -21.84 -3.31
CA GLU A 364 2.05 -21.74 -4.26
C GLU A 364 2.92 -23.01 -4.26
N LYS A 365 3.48 -23.32 -5.42
CA LYS A 365 4.40 -24.44 -5.62
C LYS A 365 5.83 -24.10 -5.22
N THR A 366 6.13 -22.80 -5.11
CA THR A 366 7.47 -22.29 -4.83
C THR A 366 7.42 -21.17 -3.81
N VAL A 367 8.55 -20.89 -3.18
CA VAL A 367 8.79 -19.71 -2.34
C VAL A 367 10.03 -18.99 -2.85
N THR A 368 9.99 -17.67 -2.90
CA THR A 368 11.15 -16.84 -3.21
C THR A 368 11.65 -16.18 -1.94
N PHE A 369 12.91 -16.44 -1.58
CA PHE A 369 13.59 -15.74 -0.51
C PHE A 369 14.38 -14.58 -1.10
N MET A 370 14.15 -13.38 -0.59
CA MET A 370 14.90 -12.18 -0.93
C MET A 370 15.46 -11.58 0.35
N GLY A 371 16.68 -11.07 0.29
CA GLY A 371 17.28 -10.49 1.46
C GLY A 371 18.63 -9.84 1.20
N ALA A 372 19.22 -9.38 2.30
CA ALA A 372 20.54 -8.79 2.33
C ALA A 372 21.41 -9.43 3.42
N SER A 373 22.69 -9.46 3.18
CA SER A 373 23.70 -10.06 4.06
C SER A 373 25.03 -9.35 3.90
N ASP A 374 26.02 -9.70 4.71
CA ASP A 374 27.39 -9.27 4.44
C ASP A 374 27.93 -9.95 3.17
N PRO A 375 28.34 -9.20 2.14
CA PRO A 375 28.81 -9.77 0.88
C PRO A 375 30.06 -10.62 1.02
N ASN A 376 30.80 -10.47 2.12
CA ASN A 376 32.05 -11.21 2.37
C ASN A 376 31.84 -12.53 3.14
N VAL A 377 30.61 -12.84 3.52
CA VAL A 377 30.26 -14.03 4.30
C VAL A 377 29.13 -14.78 3.63
N GLU A 378 29.29 -16.10 3.56
CA GLU A 378 28.27 -16.94 2.92
C GLU A 378 26.91 -16.90 3.62
N VAL A 379 25.87 -17.01 2.81
CA VAL A 379 24.49 -17.29 3.25
C VAL A 379 24.13 -18.70 2.82
N THR A 380 23.56 -19.45 3.71
CA THR A 380 23.07 -20.81 3.40
C THR A 380 21.57 -20.94 3.64
N ILE A 381 20.90 -21.75 2.83
CA ILE A 381 19.53 -22.23 3.07
C ILE A 381 19.58 -23.75 3.18
N ASN A 382 19.16 -24.27 4.34
CA ASN A 382 19.24 -25.71 4.64
C ASN A 382 20.68 -26.29 4.45
N GLY A 383 21.70 -25.48 4.75
CA GLY A 383 23.09 -25.84 4.58
C GLY A 383 23.65 -25.68 3.17
N GLU A 384 22.81 -25.38 2.18
CA GLU A 384 23.23 -25.10 0.80
C GLU A 384 23.57 -23.62 0.66
N ARG A 385 24.76 -23.32 0.15
CA ARG A 385 25.20 -21.93 -0.11
C ARG A 385 24.37 -21.33 -1.24
N ILE A 386 23.88 -20.12 -1.04
CA ILE A 386 23.19 -19.33 -2.06
C ILE A 386 24.08 -18.21 -2.59
N SER A 387 23.83 -17.80 -3.82
CA SER A 387 24.56 -16.67 -4.44
C SER A 387 24.05 -15.35 -3.89
N THR A 388 25.01 -14.46 -3.59
CA THR A 388 24.77 -13.06 -3.26
C THR A 388 25.45 -12.18 -4.29
N ASP A 389 24.95 -10.98 -4.53
CA ASP A 389 25.66 -9.99 -5.33
C ASP A 389 26.80 -9.31 -4.54
N GLN A 390 27.50 -8.37 -5.21
CA GLN A 390 28.62 -7.65 -4.60
C GLN A 390 28.21 -6.79 -3.37
N ASN A 391 26.93 -6.51 -3.21
CA ASN A 391 26.37 -5.75 -2.09
C ASN A 391 25.78 -6.65 -0.99
N GLY A 392 25.81 -7.98 -1.19
CA GLY A 392 25.25 -8.95 -0.26
C GLY A 392 23.76 -9.24 -0.44
N TYR A 393 23.17 -8.76 -1.52
CA TYR A 393 21.76 -9.05 -1.82
C TYR A 393 21.61 -10.43 -2.45
N PHE A 394 20.51 -11.11 -2.10
CA PHE A 394 20.18 -12.41 -2.68
C PHE A 394 18.69 -12.51 -3.01
N THR A 395 18.43 -13.25 -4.08
CA THR A 395 17.11 -13.72 -4.47
C THR A 395 17.23 -15.18 -4.85
N VAL A 396 16.51 -16.05 -4.16
CA VAL A 396 16.56 -17.48 -4.40
C VAL A 396 15.18 -18.11 -4.29
N GLN A 397 14.82 -18.91 -5.26
CA GLN A 397 13.56 -19.66 -5.28
C GLN A 397 13.79 -21.08 -4.77
N ARG A 398 12.81 -21.62 -4.05
CA ARG A 398 12.77 -23.01 -3.58
C ARG A 398 11.39 -23.61 -3.82
N ASP A 399 11.35 -24.87 -4.18
CA ASP A 399 10.11 -25.63 -4.33
C ASP A 399 9.49 -25.92 -2.95
N LEU A 400 8.16 -25.93 -2.93
CA LEU A 400 7.37 -26.32 -1.77
C LEU A 400 6.72 -27.66 -2.03
N ALA A 401 7.08 -28.68 -1.25
CA ALA A 401 6.34 -29.93 -1.20
C ALA A 401 4.96 -29.72 -0.55
N PRO A 402 3.94 -30.52 -0.90
CA PRO A 402 2.68 -30.48 -0.16
C PRO A 402 2.88 -30.74 1.34
N GLY A 403 2.19 -29.97 2.19
CA GLY A 403 2.36 -30.03 3.63
C GLY A 403 3.45 -29.08 4.13
N GLU A 404 4.09 -29.44 5.24
CA GLU A 404 5.05 -28.60 5.94
C GLU A 404 6.42 -28.59 5.25
N ASN A 405 6.96 -27.39 5.01
CA ASN A 405 8.29 -27.15 4.49
C ASN A 405 9.06 -26.29 5.49
N LYS A 406 10.26 -26.71 5.80
CA LYS A 406 11.15 -25.97 6.72
C LYS A 406 12.39 -25.49 5.98
N PHE A 407 12.64 -24.19 6.05
CA PHE A 407 13.87 -23.57 5.52
C PHE A 407 14.61 -22.90 6.65
N VAL A 408 15.88 -23.21 6.79
CA VAL A 408 16.79 -22.63 7.78
C VAL A 408 17.83 -21.82 7.06
N ILE A 409 17.72 -20.49 7.19
CA ILE A 409 18.66 -19.55 6.59
C ILE A 409 19.70 -19.18 7.64
N VAL A 410 20.97 -19.36 7.34
CA VAL A 410 22.07 -19.08 8.25
C VAL A 410 23.08 -18.12 7.64
N HIS A 411 23.51 -17.14 8.43
CA HIS A 411 24.53 -16.17 8.08
C HIS A 411 25.19 -15.63 9.36
N LYS A 412 26.52 -15.69 9.46
CA LYS A 412 27.29 -15.21 10.62
C LYS A 412 26.75 -15.72 11.97
N GLY A 413 26.34 -16.97 12.03
CA GLY A 413 25.78 -17.57 13.27
C GLY A 413 24.33 -17.14 13.59
N ARG A 414 23.76 -16.19 12.86
CA ARG A 414 22.33 -15.86 12.92
C ARG A 414 21.55 -16.89 12.10
N THR A 415 20.47 -17.34 12.67
CA THR A 415 19.58 -18.33 12.05
C THR A 415 18.16 -17.78 11.98
N ILE A 416 17.54 -17.83 10.79
CA ILE A 416 16.13 -17.55 10.58
C ILE A 416 15.48 -18.81 10.07
N THR A 417 14.42 -19.28 10.74
CA THR A 417 13.69 -20.49 10.35
C THR A 417 12.33 -20.11 9.77
N TYR A 418 12.04 -20.59 8.59
CA TYR A 418 10.74 -20.50 7.92
C TYR A 418 10.02 -21.83 8.00
N ASN A 419 8.75 -21.81 8.42
CA ASN A 419 7.85 -22.95 8.39
C ASN A 419 6.67 -22.61 7.47
N ILE A 420 6.71 -23.15 6.25
CA ILE A 420 5.74 -22.82 5.21
C ILE A 420 4.91 -24.07 4.91
N THR A 421 3.60 -23.99 5.10
CA THR A 421 2.69 -25.08 4.79
C THR A 421 2.09 -24.87 3.41
N ARG A 422 2.48 -25.70 2.45
CA ARG A 422 1.81 -25.73 1.16
C ARG A 422 0.49 -26.49 1.27
N LYS A 423 -0.60 -25.76 1.08
CA LYS A 423 -1.94 -26.35 0.93
C LYS A 423 -2.12 -26.85 -0.50
N VAL A 424 -2.76 -27.98 -0.63
CA VAL A 424 -3.18 -28.53 -1.92
C VAL A 424 -4.67 -28.84 -1.87
N VAL A 425 -5.35 -28.66 -2.98
CA VAL A 425 -6.74 -29.11 -3.10
C VAL A 425 -6.67 -30.61 -3.39
N ILE A 426 -6.85 -31.41 -2.33
CA ILE A 426 -6.69 -32.87 -2.42
C ILE A 426 -7.75 -33.48 -3.33
N ILE A 427 -9.01 -33.02 -3.24
CA ILE A 427 -10.11 -33.42 -4.12
C ILE A 427 -10.67 -32.15 -4.76
N LYS A 428 -10.55 -32.04 -6.07
CA LYS A 428 -11.03 -30.89 -6.85
C LYS A 428 -12.49 -31.08 -7.30
N GLU A 429 -12.87 -32.29 -7.60
CA GLU A 429 -14.19 -32.63 -8.13
C GLU A 429 -14.56 -34.05 -7.71
N VAL A 430 -15.82 -34.28 -7.45
CA VAL A 430 -16.40 -35.62 -7.20
C VAL A 430 -17.66 -35.76 -8.04
N LYS A 431 -17.80 -36.88 -8.71
CA LYS A 431 -19.03 -37.23 -9.45
C LYS A 431 -19.55 -38.58 -8.99
N PRO A 432 -20.87 -38.75 -8.83
CA PRO A 432 -21.90 -37.68 -8.90
C PRO A 432 -21.82 -36.71 -7.75
N GLU A 433 -22.24 -35.45 -7.98
CA GLU A 433 -22.33 -34.43 -6.95
C GLU A 433 -23.56 -34.61 -6.06
N GLY A 434 -23.41 -34.30 -4.77
CA GLY A 434 -24.51 -34.29 -3.80
C GLY A 434 -24.99 -35.69 -3.42
N THR A 435 -26.29 -35.77 -3.03
CA THR A 435 -26.95 -37.02 -2.61
C THR A 435 -27.73 -37.58 -3.78
N LEU A 436 -27.42 -38.81 -4.16
CA LEU A 436 -28.12 -39.52 -5.21
C LEU A 436 -28.98 -40.65 -4.61
N THR A 437 -30.25 -40.65 -4.91
CA THR A 437 -31.14 -41.77 -4.61
C THR A 437 -31.14 -42.76 -5.79
N VAL A 438 -30.80 -44.00 -5.52
CA VAL A 438 -30.64 -45.02 -6.56
C VAL A 438 -31.50 -46.24 -6.29
N ASP A 439 -31.92 -46.89 -7.33
CA ASP A 439 -32.57 -48.20 -7.28
C ASP A 439 -31.52 -49.29 -6.98
N GLY A 440 -31.88 -50.34 -6.22
CA GLY A 440 -30.94 -51.35 -5.73
C GLY A 440 -30.19 -52.17 -6.79
N ASN A 441 -30.59 -52.05 -8.05
CA ASN A 441 -29.94 -52.71 -9.19
C ASN A 441 -29.07 -51.76 -10.05
N MET A 442 -28.98 -50.48 -9.71
CA MET A 442 -28.28 -49.47 -10.48
C MET A 442 -26.77 -49.55 -10.20
N LYS A 443 -25.98 -49.63 -11.25
CA LYS A 443 -24.52 -49.48 -11.16
C LYS A 443 -24.19 -47.98 -11.23
N ILE A 444 -23.45 -47.52 -10.26
CA ILE A 444 -23.00 -46.10 -10.21
C ILE A 444 -21.48 -46.12 -10.36
N THR A 445 -20.98 -45.28 -11.25
CA THR A 445 -19.56 -44.98 -11.33
C THR A 445 -19.29 -43.73 -10.46
N ILE A 446 -18.42 -43.90 -9.48
CA ILE A 446 -17.93 -42.79 -8.66
C ILE A 446 -16.56 -42.38 -9.20
N SER A 447 -16.37 -41.12 -9.51
CA SER A 447 -15.09 -40.56 -9.94
C SER A 447 -14.73 -39.31 -9.14
N ALA A 448 -13.44 -39.05 -8.98
CA ALA A 448 -12.94 -37.85 -8.35
C ALA A 448 -11.71 -37.37 -9.14
N ILE A 449 -11.58 -36.03 -9.23
CA ILE A 449 -10.33 -35.40 -9.66
C ILE A 449 -9.61 -35.00 -8.39
N ALA A 450 -8.44 -35.58 -8.17
CA ALA A 450 -7.65 -35.36 -6.96
C ALA A 450 -6.22 -34.95 -7.32
N TYR A 451 -5.48 -34.47 -6.32
CA TYR A 451 -4.05 -34.23 -6.46
C TYR A 451 -3.33 -35.52 -6.86
N GLU A 452 -2.33 -35.45 -7.76
CA GLU A 452 -1.73 -36.59 -8.41
C GLU A 452 -1.16 -37.68 -7.48
N ASP A 453 -0.65 -37.25 -6.30
CA ASP A 453 -0.09 -38.14 -5.29
C ASP A 453 -1.11 -38.53 -4.20
N ALA A 454 -2.39 -38.16 -4.35
CA ALA A 454 -3.42 -38.52 -3.39
C ALA A 454 -3.91 -39.94 -3.56
N ASN A 455 -3.99 -40.68 -2.44
CA ASN A 455 -4.73 -41.93 -2.38
C ASN A 455 -6.20 -41.64 -2.12
N VAL A 456 -7.06 -41.91 -3.06
CA VAL A 456 -8.50 -41.62 -2.97
C VAL A 456 -9.27 -42.90 -2.65
N TYR A 457 -10.19 -42.80 -1.69
CA TYR A 457 -11.02 -43.90 -1.25
C TYR A 457 -12.49 -43.49 -1.28
N ALA A 458 -13.35 -44.43 -1.66
CA ALA A 458 -14.80 -44.30 -1.51
C ALA A 458 -15.26 -45.12 -0.29
N VAL A 459 -16.18 -44.59 0.51
CA VAL A 459 -16.82 -45.36 1.58
C VAL A 459 -18.23 -45.74 1.14
N VAL A 460 -18.46 -47.00 0.99
CA VAL A 460 -19.76 -47.55 0.54
C VAL A 460 -20.23 -48.60 1.53
N GLY A 461 -21.40 -48.40 2.12
CA GLY A 461 -21.95 -49.32 3.12
C GLY A 461 -21.03 -49.55 4.33
N GLY A 462 -20.22 -48.53 4.74
CA GLY A 462 -19.26 -48.62 5.85
C GLY A 462 -17.94 -49.32 5.44
N GLN A 463 -17.76 -49.73 4.21
CA GLN A 463 -16.52 -50.31 3.69
C GLN A 463 -15.72 -49.26 2.92
N THR A 464 -14.42 -49.22 3.16
CA THR A 464 -13.48 -48.35 2.44
C THR A 464 -12.97 -49.07 1.20
N ILE A 465 -13.21 -48.50 0.00
CA ILE A 465 -12.82 -49.02 -1.27
C ILE A 465 -11.79 -48.09 -1.90
N GLY A 466 -10.59 -48.59 -2.21
CA GLY A 466 -9.58 -47.82 -2.93
C GLY A 466 -10.02 -47.52 -4.36
N MET A 467 -9.86 -46.31 -4.81
CA MET A 467 -10.15 -45.88 -6.18
C MET A 467 -8.89 -46.05 -7.05
N SER A 468 -9.07 -46.53 -8.27
CA SER A 468 -7.97 -46.68 -9.20
C SER A 468 -7.73 -45.39 -9.99
N LYS A 469 -6.46 -44.99 -10.14
CA LYS A 469 -6.06 -43.88 -10.99
C LYS A 469 -6.30 -44.23 -12.47
N VAL A 470 -6.99 -43.38 -13.18
CA VAL A 470 -7.22 -43.45 -14.62
C VAL A 470 -6.46 -42.31 -15.27
N GLN A 471 -5.57 -42.61 -16.20
CA GLN A 471 -4.96 -41.55 -17.03
C GLN A 471 -6.02 -41.00 -17.98
N THR A 472 -6.25 -39.69 -17.93
CA THR A 472 -7.03 -38.98 -18.94
C THR A 472 -6.06 -38.39 -19.96
N GLU A 473 -6.46 -38.40 -21.26
CA GLU A 473 -5.63 -37.91 -22.37
C GLU A 473 -5.32 -36.39 -22.32
N ASP A 474 -5.71 -35.68 -21.26
CA ASP A 474 -5.54 -34.24 -21.06
C ASP A 474 -4.64 -33.92 -19.84
N ASP A 475 -3.46 -34.53 -19.75
CA ASP A 475 -2.42 -34.11 -18.79
C ASP A 475 -1.53 -33.02 -19.39
N SER A 476 -2.14 -31.89 -19.76
CA SER A 476 -1.44 -30.64 -20.06
C SER A 476 -2.04 -29.49 -19.30
N THR A 477 -1.88 -29.46 -17.96
CA THR A 477 -1.92 -28.23 -17.16
C THR A 477 -1.12 -28.43 -15.88
#